data_10d939c27195250798707eb8356907dc
#
_entry.id   10d939c27195250798707eb8356907dc
#
_cell.length_a   1.000
_cell.length_b   1.000
_cell.length_c   1.000
_cell.angle_alpha   90.00
_cell.angle_beta   90.00
_cell.angle_gamma   90.00
#
_symmetry.space_group_name_H-M   'P 1'
#
loop_
_entity.id
_entity.type
_entity.pdbx_description
1 polymer ?
#
loop_
_entity_poly.entity_id
_entity_poly.type
_entity_poly.pdbx_seq_one_letter_code
_entity_poly.pdbx_strand_id
1 'polypeptide(L)'
;EGIATPAAVLARDEADVERAAEILRFPLFVKHHNSYASVDLSRSSRVQSQAGLFQQAHKIISRYGAALVEEYIDGIECTVLVAENPDDPARPVSYVPMQYRFPEGEEFKHADLKWVDYDALSSFPVEDPVLAARLREEAGRFFVALGGASFGRCDVRVDAGGTPYFLEINPNCGVYYPPSDPGSADLCLMKDPAGHEGFTRQLVRAALVRHARRQAAD
;
A
#
# COMPACT_ATOMS: atom_id res chain seq x y z
N GLU A 1 11.77 -7.01 -11.20
CA GLU A 1 12.47 -6.35 -10.10
C GLU A 1 12.62 -7.24 -8.85
N GLY A 2 11.93 -8.40 -8.80
CA GLY A 2 12.03 -9.36 -7.70
C GLY A 2 11.39 -8.89 -6.39
N ILE A 3 10.43 -7.96 -6.47
CA ILE A 3 9.61 -7.52 -5.33
C ILE A 3 8.36 -8.39 -5.29
N ALA A 4 8.04 -8.98 -4.14
CA ALA A 4 6.87 -9.81 -4.00
C ALA A 4 5.58 -8.96 -3.98
N THR A 5 4.59 -9.42 -4.73
CA THR A 5 3.21 -8.94 -4.71
C THR A 5 2.29 -10.15 -4.59
N PRO A 6 1.07 -10.02 -4.08
CA PRO A 6 0.13 -11.13 -4.09
C PRO A 6 -0.09 -11.65 -5.53
N ALA A 7 -0.20 -12.97 -5.69
CA ALA A 7 -0.66 -13.53 -6.96
C ALA A 7 -2.09 -13.04 -7.22
N ALA A 8 -2.38 -12.63 -8.46
CA ALA A 8 -3.63 -11.94 -8.74
C ALA A 8 -4.20 -12.28 -10.12
N VAL A 9 -5.52 -12.15 -10.24
CA VAL A 9 -6.28 -12.21 -11.50
C VAL A 9 -7.14 -10.95 -11.60
N LEU A 10 -7.08 -10.27 -12.74
CA LEU A 10 -8.05 -9.23 -13.07
C LEU A 10 -9.27 -9.88 -13.74
N ALA A 11 -10.35 -10.02 -12.98
CA ALA A 11 -11.58 -10.65 -13.42
C ALA A 11 -12.54 -9.61 -14.01
N ARG A 12 -13.01 -9.85 -15.24
CA ARG A 12 -13.99 -9.03 -15.96
C ARG A 12 -15.32 -9.73 -16.17
N ASP A 13 -15.30 -11.06 -16.09
CA ASP A 13 -16.46 -11.92 -16.30
C ASP A 13 -16.37 -13.17 -15.41
N GLU A 14 -17.36 -14.03 -15.53
CA GLU A 14 -17.46 -15.27 -14.75
C GLU A 14 -16.32 -16.24 -15.04
N ALA A 15 -15.88 -16.35 -16.30
CA ALA A 15 -14.77 -17.22 -16.68
C ALA A 15 -13.44 -16.78 -16.03
N ASP A 16 -13.20 -15.49 -15.92
CA ASP A 16 -12.05 -14.95 -15.18
C ASP A 16 -12.14 -15.29 -13.68
N VAL A 17 -13.35 -15.26 -13.09
CA VAL A 17 -13.57 -15.62 -11.68
C VAL A 17 -13.35 -17.11 -11.44
N GLU A 18 -13.83 -17.98 -12.35
CA GLU A 18 -13.56 -19.43 -12.33
C GLU A 18 -12.05 -19.70 -12.40
N ARG A 19 -11.39 -19.08 -13.35
CA ARG A 19 -9.93 -19.18 -13.47
C ARG A 19 -9.20 -18.71 -12.20
N ALA A 20 -9.64 -17.61 -11.57
CA ALA A 20 -9.06 -17.16 -10.32
C ALA A 20 -9.22 -18.22 -9.21
N ALA A 21 -10.40 -18.85 -9.12
CA ALA A 21 -10.66 -19.92 -8.16
C ALA A 21 -9.79 -21.18 -8.38
N GLU A 22 -9.39 -21.45 -9.62
CA GLU A 22 -8.56 -22.60 -9.98
C GLU A 22 -7.07 -22.38 -9.68
N ILE A 23 -6.55 -21.17 -9.94
CA ILE A 23 -5.11 -20.93 -9.91
C ILE A 23 -4.61 -20.20 -8.66
N LEU A 24 -5.49 -19.51 -7.91
CA LEU A 24 -5.14 -18.79 -6.69
C LEU A 24 -5.47 -19.60 -5.44
N ARG A 25 -4.69 -19.39 -4.37
CA ARG A 25 -4.87 -20.06 -3.09
C ARG A 25 -5.77 -19.26 -2.17
N PHE A 26 -6.83 -19.90 -1.67
CA PHE A 26 -7.67 -19.31 -0.63
C PHE A 26 -6.93 -19.17 0.72
N PRO A 27 -7.27 -18.16 1.55
CA PRO A 27 -8.30 -17.14 1.30
C PRO A 27 -7.87 -16.15 0.21
N LEU A 28 -8.88 -15.60 -0.51
CA LEU A 28 -8.65 -14.58 -1.53
C LEU A 28 -9.17 -13.22 -1.06
N PHE A 29 -8.66 -12.17 -1.66
CA PHE A 29 -9.08 -10.80 -1.43
C PHE A 29 -9.62 -10.19 -2.73
N VAL A 30 -10.88 -9.75 -2.69
CA VAL A 30 -11.58 -9.20 -3.87
C VAL A 30 -11.81 -7.71 -3.67
N LYS A 31 -11.24 -6.91 -4.56
CA LYS A 31 -11.29 -5.45 -4.49
C LYS A 31 -11.55 -4.79 -5.84
N HIS A 32 -11.89 -3.53 -5.81
CA HIS A 32 -11.94 -2.69 -7.01
C HIS A 32 -10.55 -2.64 -7.65
N HIS A 33 -10.48 -2.85 -8.97
CA HIS A 33 -9.21 -2.96 -9.70
C HIS A 33 -8.43 -1.65 -9.86
N ASN A 34 -9.13 -0.50 -9.74
CA ASN A 34 -8.55 0.82 -9.92
C ASN A 34 -9.25 1.84 -9.02
N SER A 35 -9.00 1.77 -7.72
CA SER A 35 -9.58 2.69 -6.73
C SER A 35 -8.57 3.07 -5.66
N TYR A 36 -8.95 4.02 -4.84
CA TYR A 36 -8.20 4.49 -3.68
C TYR A 36 -9.12 4.56 -2.45
N ALA A 37 -8.54 4.82 -1.29
CA ALA A 37 -9.29 5.09 -0.06
C ALA A 37 -10.25 3.97 0.41
N SER A 38 -9.91 2.70 0.12
CA SER A 38 -10.71 1.53 0.53
C SER A 38 -12.14 1.52 -0.03
N VAL A 39 -12.36 2.09 -1.22
CA VAL A 39 -13.68 2.10 -1.88
C VAL A 39 -14.22 0.67 -2.01
N ASP A 40 -15.44 0.44 -1.48
CA ASP A 40 -16.12 -0.86 -1.42
C ASP A 40 -15.36 -2.01 -0.74
N LEU A 41 -14.30 -1.71 0.00
CA LEU A 41 -13.67 -2.69 0.88
C LEU A 41 -14.50 -2.88 2.15
N SER A 42 -14.84 -4.12 2.42
CA SER A 42 -15.59 -4.55 3.60
C SER A 42 -15.05 -5.89 4.09
N ARG A 43 -15.53 -6.38 5.25
CA ARG A 43 -15.16 -7.72 5.74
C ARG A 43 -15.40 -8.82 4.72
N SER A 44 -16.43 -8.67 3.84
CA SER A 44 -16.70 -9.61 2.73
C SER A 44 -15.70 -9.55 1.59
N SER A 45 -14.76 -8.59 1.59
CA SER A 45 -13.68 -8.55 0.59
C SER A 45 -12.67 -9.69 0.75
N ARG A 46 -12.52 -10.23 1.99
CA ARG A 46 -11.77 -11.46 2.24
C ARG A 46 -12.70 -12.66 2.13
N VAL A 47 -12.46 -13.50 1.14
CA VAL A 47 -13.30 -14.66 0.82
C VAL A 47 -12.56 -15.97 1.08
N GLN A 48 -13.26 -16.95 1.65
CA GLN A 48 -12.68 -18.25 2.04
C GLN A 48 -13.20 -19.41 1.20
N SER A 49 -14.13 -19.14 0.28
CA SER A 49 -14.77 -20.17 -0.53
C SER A 49 -15.06 -19.67 -1.94
N GLN A 50 -15.20 -20.59 -2.87
CA GLN A 50 -15.57 -20.29 -4.25
C GLN A 50 -16.90 -19.53 -4.32
N ALA A 51 -17.91 -19.93 -3.55
CA ALA A 51 -19.20 -19.24 -3.52
C ALA A 51 -19.05 -17.77 -3.05
N GLY A 52 -18.25 -17.52 -2.02
CA GLY A 52 -17.94 -16.16 -1.56
C GLY A 52 -17.18 -15.36 -2.62
N LEU A 53 -16.24 -15.99 -3.32
CA LEU A 53 -15.51 -15.36 -4.42
C LEU A 53 -16.47 -14.91 -5.53
N PHE A 54 -17.34 -15.78 -6.02
CA PHE A 54 -18.32 -15.43 -7.06
C PHE A 54 -19.24 -14.29 -6.62
N GLN A 55 -19.77 -14.36 -5.41
CA GLN A 55 -20.65 -13.31 -4.86
C GLN A 55 -19.95 -11.96 -4.82
N GLN A 56 -18.75 -11.90 -4.26
CA GLN A 56 -18.01 -10.64 -4.10
C GLN A 56 -17.48 -10.13 -5.44
N ALA A 57 -16.95 -11.00 -6.30
CA ALA A 57 -16.47 -10.61 -7.63
C ALA A 57 -17.62 -10.06 -8.49
N HIS A 58 -18.78 -10.74 -8.51
CA HIS A 58 -19.95 -10.26 -9.24
C HIS A 58 -20.41 -8.87 -8.77
N LYS A 59 -20.44 -8.64 -7.45
CA LYS A 59 -20.75 -7.31 -6.87
C LYS A 59 -19.83 -6.22 -7.42
N ILE A 60 -18.52 -6.48 -7.45
CA ILE A 60 -17.52 -5.50 -7.91
C ILE A 60 -17.56 -5.34 -9.42
N ILE A 61 -17.60 -6.44 -10.20
CA ILE A 61 -17.63 -6.43 -11.67
C ILE A 61 -18.87 -5.67 -12.17
N SER A 62 -20.06 -5.98 -11.63
CA SER A 62 -21.30 -5.31 -12.04
C SER A 62 -21.30 -3.81 -11.80
N ARG A 63 -20.53 -3.34 -10.83
CA ARG A 63 -20.46 -1.95 -10.42
C ARG A 63 -19.37 -1.16 -11.14
N TYR A 64 -18.23 -1.81 -11.40
CA TYR A 64 -16.99 -1.17 -11.84
C TYR A 64 -16.37 -1.78 -13.10
N GLY A 65 -17.01 -2.79 -13.69
CA GLY A 65 -16.57 -3.45 -14.93
C GLY A 65 -15.47 -4.50 -14.73
N ALA A 66 -14.74 -4.48 -13.61
CA ALA A 66 -13.74 -5.50 -13.28
C ALA A 66 -13.48 -5.56 -11.77
N ALA A 67 -13.03 -6.71 -11.28
CA ALA A 67 -12.55 -6.94 -9.94
C ALA A 67 -11.10 -7.42 -9.96
N LEU A 68 -10.27 -6.95 -9.04
CA LEU A 68 -8.97 -7.53 -8.77
C LEU A 68 -9.14 -8.60 -7.69
N VAL A 69 -8.80 -9.83 -8.03
CA VAL A 69 -8.81 -10.99 -7.13
C VAL A 69 -7.37 -11.34 -6.80
N GLU A 70 -6.99 -11.27 -5.52
CA GLU A 70 -5.63 -11.51 -5.05
C GLU A 70 -5.60 -12.62 -4.00
N GLU A 71 -4.49 -13.35 -3.88
CA GLU A 71 -4.24 -14.18 -2.70
C GLU A 71 -4.16 -13.27 -1.47
N TYR A 72 -4.91 -13.59 -0.42
CA TYR A 72 -4.82 -12.85 0.84
C TYR A 72 -3.53 -13.22 1.58
N ILE A 73 -2.68 -12.25 1.81
CA ILE A 73 -1.44 -12.44 2.58
C ILE A 73 -1.80 -12.32 4.05
N ASP A 74 -1.78 -13.43 4.77
CA ASP A 74 -1.98 -13.46 6.21
C ASP A 74 -0.71 -13.00 6.93
N GLY A 75 -0.88 -12.11 7.93
CA GLY A 75 0.24 -11.55 8.69
C GLY A 75 0.02 -10.10 9.11
N ILE A 76 1.09 -9.35 9.27
CA ILE A 76 1.03 -7.96 9.71
C ILE A 76 0.89 -7.00 8.52
N GLU A 77 0.24 -5.86 8.76
CA GLU A 77 0.13 -4.80 7.76
C GLU A 77 1.04 -3.63 8.13
N CYS A 78 1.81 -3.17 7.15
CA CYS A 78 2.76 -2.07 7.29
C CYS A 78 2.53 -1.00 6.24
N THR A 79 3.01 0.19 6.51
CA THR A 79 3.04 1.29 5.54
C THR A 79 4.42 1.94 5.53
N VAL A 80 4.88 2.36 4.34
CA VAL A 80 6.17 3.00 4.15
C VAL A 80 6.01 4.21 3.23
N LEU A 81 6.36 5.39 3.72
CA LEU A 81 6.44 6.59 2.90
C LEU A 81 7.78 6.62 2.16
N VAL A 82 7.73 6.90 0.87
CA VAL A 82 8.92 7.02 0.00
C VAL A 82 8.90 8.35 -0.71
N ALA A 83 10.05 9.00 -0.84
CA ALA A 83 10.21 10.22 -1.60
C ALA A 83 11.43 10.15 -2.53
N GLU A 84 11.32 10.82 -3.68
CA GLU A 84 12.40 10.95 -4.64
C GLU A 84 13.66 11.54 -4.01
N ASN A 85 14.80 10.95 -4.30
CA ASN A 85 16.09 11.49 -3.89
C ASN A 85 16.65 12.36 -5.04
N PRO A 86 16.77 13.69 -4.86
CA PRO A 86 17.27 14.58 -5.91
C PRO A 86 18.74 14.33 -6.27
N ASP A 87 19.52 13.76 -5.35
CA ASP A 87 20.94 13.49 -5.55
C ASP A 87 21.18 12.14 -6.25
N ASP A 88 20.32 11.16 -5.98
CA ASP A 88 20.37 9.83 -6.58
C ASP A 88 18.94 9.27 -6.82
N PRO A 89 18.35 9.50 -7.99
CA PRO A 89 17.00 9.03 -8.30
C PRO A 89 16.82 7.50 -8.24
N ALA A 90 17.91 6.74 -8.36
CA ALA A 90 17.89 5.28 -8.24
C ALA A 90 17.78 4.81 -6.77
N ARG A 91 18.01 5.71 -5.81
CA ARG A 91 17.96 5.44 -4.37
C ARG A 91 17.05 6.43 -3.67
N PRO A 92 15.72 6.30 -3.82
CA PRO A 92 14.77 7.15 -3.12
C PRO A 92 14.93 7.01 -1.61
N VAL A 93 14.45 8.01 -0.88
CA VAL A 93 14.46 8.00 0.59
C VAL A 93 13.18 7.35 1.10
N SER A 94 13.32 6.28 1.86
CA SER A 94 12.21 5.62 2.55
C SER A 94 12.23 5.99 4.03
N TYR A 95 11.11 6.49 4.53
CA TYR A 95 10.95 6.92 5.94
C TYR A 95 10.66 5.73 6.86
N VAL A 96 10.52 5.99 8.16
CA VAL A 96 10.28 4.94 9.15
C VAL A 96 9.04 4.11 8.79
N PRO A 97 9.18 2.79 8.58
CA PRO A 97 8.04 1.92 8.35
C PRO A 97 7.17 1.82 9.60
N MET A 98 5.86 1.94 9.41
CA MET A 98 4.89 1.80 10.49
C MET A 98 4.12 0.50 10.33
N GLN A 99 3.91 -0.21 11.45
CA GLN A 99 3.05 -1.39 11.52
C GLN A 99 1.72 -1.01 12.15
N TYR A 100 0.63 -1.58 11.65
CA TYR A 100 -0.69 -1.44 12.23
C TYR A 100 -1.01 -2.59 13.17
N ARG A 101 -1.73 -2.27 14.23
CA ARG A 101 -2.37 -3.24 15.12
C ARG A 101 -3.87 -3.04 14.99
N PHE A 102 -4.54 -4.08 14.52
CA PHE A 102 -5.99 -4.12 14.39
C PHE A 102 -6.65 -4.47 15.73
N PRO A 103 -7.87 -3.97 15.99
CA PRO A 103 -8.68 -4.44 17.11
C PRO A 103 -9.06 -5.90 16.93
N GLU A 104 -9.51 -6.53 18.01
CA GLU A 104 -9.93 -7.93 18.01
C GLU A 104 -11.02 -8.18 16.95
N GLY A 105 -10.82 -9.22 16.14
CA GLY A 105 -11.75 -9.61 15.06
C GLY A 105 -11.52 -8.87 13.73
N GLU A 106 -10.58 -7.93 13.66
CA GLU A 106 -10.21 -7.24 12.43
C GLU A 106 -8.82 -7.67 11.94
N GLU A 107 -8.67 -7.83 10.63
CA GLU A 107 -7.44 -8.34 10.02
C GLU A 107 -6.85 -7.42 8.94
N PHE A 108 -7.61 -6.42 8.48
CA PHE A 108 -7.19 -5.45 7.45
C PHE A 108 -8.01 -4.16 7.52
N LYS A 109 -7.51 -3.09 6.88
CA LYS A 109 -8.20 -1.80 6.82
C LYS A 109 -9.33 -1.84 5.79
N HIS A 110 -10.54 -2.04 6.24
CA HIS A 110 -11.76 -1.82 5.45
C HIS A 110 -12.34 -0.41 5.68
N ALA A 111 -13.37 -0.06 4.89
CA ALA A 111 -13.93 1.29 4.91
C ALA A 111 -14.42 1.73 6.30
N ASP A 112 -15.15 0.86 7.02
CA ASP A 112 -15.67 1.19 8.34
C ASP A 112 -14.53 1.44 9.34
N LEU A 113 -13.52 0.57 9.39
CA LEU A 113 -12.37 0.74 10.26
C LEU A 113 -11.53 1.99 9.93
N LYS A 114 -11.54 2.41 8.67
CA LYS A 114 -10.79 3.58 8.21
C LYS A 114 -11.51 4.90 8.47
N TRP A 115 -12.83 4.91 8.44
CA TRP A 115 -13.61 6.15 8.41
C TRP A 115 -14.60 6.29 9.57
N VAL A 116 -14.92 5.21 10.28
CA VAL A 116 -15.90 5.20 11.38
C VAL A 116 -15.22 4.84 12.70
N ASP A 117 -14.44 3.76 12.74
CA ASP A 117 -13.82 3.21 13.94
C ASP A 117 -12.29 3.47 13.98
N TYR A 118 -11.85 4.61 13.43
CA TYR A 118 -10.43 4.93 13.26
C TYR A 118 -9.63 4.87 14.57
N ASP A 119 -10.21 5.31 15.68
CA ASP A 119 -9.58 5.31 17.02
C ASP A 119 -9.24 3.89 17.54
N ALA A 120 -9.86 2.85 16.97
CA ALA A 120 -9.55 1.47 17.31
C ALA A 120 -8.27 0.94 16.65
N LEU A 121 -7.78 1.64 15.62
CA LEU A 121 -6.56 1.28 14.88
C LEU A 121 -5.35 1.95 15.53
N SER A 122 -4.41 1.18 16.04
CA SER A 122 -3.13 1.71 16.54
C SER A 122 -1.99 1.43 15.56
N SER A 123 -0.96 2.27 15.60
CA SER A 123 0.23 2.11 14.78
C SER A 123 1.51 2.41 15.57
N PHE A 124 2.58 1.71 15.23
CA PHE A 124 3.90 1.87 15.86
C PHE A 124 5.00 1.57 14.83
N PRO A 125 6.22 2.08 15.03
CA PRO A 125 7.34 1.74 14.18
C PRO A 125 7.58 0.23 14.14
N VAL A 126 7.95 -0.30 12.97
CA VAL A 126 8.39 -1.69 12.86
C VAL A 126 9.60 -1.89 13.76
N GLU A 127 9.46 -2.75 14.79
CA GLU A 127 10.46 -2.93 15.85
C GLU A 127 11.63 -3.81 15.41
N ASP A 128 11.40 -4.81 14.54
CA ASP A 128 12.47 -5.63 13.98
C ASP A 128 13.33 -4.83 13.01
N PRO A 129 14.61 -4.56 13.32
CA PRO A 129 15.47 -3.75 12.47
C PRO A 129 15.77 -4.39 11.11
N VAL A 130 15.76 -5.71 11.02
CA VAL A 130 15.98 -6.43 9.75
C VAL A 130 14.78 -6.25 8.84
N LEU A 131 13.58 -6.43 9.37
CA LEU A 131 12.34 -6.19 8.63
C LEU A 131 12.20 -4.70 8.24
N ALA A 132 12.48 -3.78 9.16
CA ALA A 132 12.42 -2.35 8.89
C ALA A 132 13.37 -1.92 7.76
N ALA A 133 14.60 -2.45 7.74
CA ALA A 133 15.57 -2.18 6.69
C ALA A 133 15.09 -2.75 5.33
N ARG A 134 14.58 -3.99 5.33
CA ARG A 134 14.05 -4.65 4.14
C ARG A 134 12.85 -3.90 3.57
N LEU A 135 11.90 -3.49 4.40
CA LEU A 135 10.75 -2.71 3.99
C LEU A 135 11.15 -1.38 3.33
N ARG A 136 12.15 -0.68 3.90
CA ARG A 136 12.67 0.57 3.32
C ARG A 136 13.32 0.34 1.95
N GLU A 137 14.16 -0.67 1.84
CA GLU A 137 14.86 -1.01 0.59
C GLU A 137 13.86 -1.39 -0.50
N GLU A 138 12.97 -2.35 -0.21
CA GLU A 138 12.01 -2.84 -1.19
C GLU A 138 10.98 -1.76 -1.58
N ALA A 139 10.53 -0.90 -0.64
CA ALA A 139 9.66 0.24 -0.95
C ALA A 139 10.34 1.23 -1.89
N GLY A 140 11.62 1.52 -1.69
CA GLY A 140 12.41 2.36 -2.60
C GLY A 140 12.50 1.75 -4.00
N ARG A 141 12.81 0.46 -4.10
CA ARG A 141 12.86 -0.26 -5.40
C ARG A 141 11.50 -0.31 -6.08
N PHE A 142 10.42 -0.51 -5.31
CA PHE A 142 9.05 -0.51 -5.83
C PHE A 142 8.67 0.86 -6.41
N PHE A 143 9.00 1.95 -5.70
CA PHE A 143 8.80 3.31 -6.16
C PHE A 143 9.53 3.57 -7.50
N VAL A 144 10.80 3.18 -7.62
CA VAL A 144 11.60 3.32 -8.85
C VAL A 144 11.03 2.48 -9.98
N ALA A 145 10.68 1.21 -9.72
CA ALA A 145 10.15 0.28 -10.70
C ALA A 145 8.84 0.77 -11.37
N LEU A 146 8.04 1.53 -10.62
CA LEU A 146 6.81 2.15 -11.12
C LEU A 146 7.01 3.55 -11.73
N GLY A 147 8.25 4.01 -11.88
CA GLY A 147 8.54 5.34 -12.41
C GLY A 147 8.13 6.46 -11.44
N GLY A 148 8.20 6.21 -10.14
CA GLY A 148 7.79 7.14 -9.10
C GLY A 148 8.50 8.47 -9.17
N ALA A 149 7.74 9.56 -8.98
CA ALA A 149 8.24 10.92 -8.89
C ALA A 149 7.62 11.63 -7.69
N SER A 150 8.34 12.57 -7.09
CA SER A 150 7.93 13.27 -5.87
C SER A 150 7.85 12.32 -4.67
N PHE A 151 6.70 11.76 -4.35
CA PHE A 151 6.54 10.82 -3.24
C PHE A 151 5.34 9.87 -3.44
N GLY A 152 5.32 8.81 -2.65
CA GLY A 152 4.22 7.87 -2.56
C GLY A 152 4.28 7.07 -1.26
N ARG A 153 3.18 6.48 -0.87
CA ARG A 153 3.09 5.63 0.30
C ARG A 153 2.75 4.21 -0.12
N CYS A 154 3.64 3.29 0.21
CA CYS A 154 3.43 1.87 -0.01
C CYS A 154 2.58 1.27 1.12
N ASP A 155 1.62 0.44 0.77
CA ASP A 155 0.89 -0.42 1.70
C ASP A 155 1.37 -1.87 1.47
N VAL A 156 1.78 -2.54 2.56
CA VAL A 156 2.54 -3.80 2.51
C VAL A 156 1.97 -4.77 3.53
N ARG A 157 1.83 -6.04 3.15
CA ARG A 157 1.60 -7.11 4.11
C ARG A 157 2.85 -7.96 4.25
N VAL A 158 3.16 -8.38 5.47
CA VAL A 158 4.30 -9.24 5.75
C VAL A 158 3.78 -10.55 6.30
N ASP A 159 4.10 -11.64 5.62
CA ASP A 159 3.66 -12.98 6.03
C ASP A 159 4.38 -13.48 7.29
N ALA A 160 3.95 -14.62 7.80
CA ALA A 160 4.56 -15.25 8.98
C ALA A 160 6.03 -15.66 8.77
N GLY A 161 6.48 -15.77 7.52
CA GLY A 161 7.88 -16.02 7.15
C GLY A 161 8.72 -14.76 7.08
N GLY A 162 8.14 -13.57 7.32
CA GLY A 162 8.82 -12.28 7.23
C GLY A 162 9.01 -11.77 5.80
N THR A 163 8.22 -12.29 4.84
CA THR A 163 8.27 -11.83 3.44
C THR A 163 7.30 -10.66 3.24
N PRO A 164 7.79 -9.47 2.84
CA PRO A 164 6.94 -8.35 2.47
C PRO A 164 6.29 -8.58 1.11
N TYR A 165 4.97 -8.35 1.03
CA TYR A 165 4.18 -8.32 -0.20
C TYR A 165 3.62 -6.92 -0.40
N PHE A 166 4.06 -6.24 -1.44
CA PHE A 166 3.61 -4.89 -1.77
C PHE A 166 2.23 -4.95 -2.43
N LEU A 167 1.25 -4.32 -1.80
CA LEU A 167 -0.14 -4.32 -2.26
C LEU A 167 -0.39 -3.20 -3.26
N GLU A 168 0.09 -2.01 -2.94
CA GLU A 168 -0.07 -0.81 -3.75
C GLU A 168 0.92 0.27 -3.33
N ILE A 169 1.07 1.28 -4.20
CA ILE A 169 1.66 2.56 -3.85
C ILE A 169 0.64 3.66 -4.13
N ASN A 170 0.39 4.49 -3.14
CA ASN A 170 -0.51 5.62 -3.22
C ASN A 170 0.30 6.87 -3.61
N PRO A 171 0.32 7.29 -4.90
CA PRO A 171 0.95 8.53 -5.28
C PRO A 171 0.17 9.69 -4.69
N ASN A 172 0.87 10.74 -4.26
CA ASN A 172 0.21 11.92 -3.75
C ASN A 172 -0.71 11.65 -2.53
N CYS A 173 -0.33 10.68 -1.69
CA CYS A 173 -1.07 10.37 -0.47
C CYS A 173 -1.15 11.61 0.45
N GLY A 174 -2.21 11.65 1.28
CA GLY A 174 -2.39 12.74 2.24
C GLY A 174 -1.23 12.84 3.23
N VAL A 175 -0.72 14.05 3.42
CA VAL A 175 0.33 14.44 4.36
C VAL A 175 -0.05 15.80 4.97
N TYR A 176 0.53 16.13 6.10
CA TYR A 176 0.28 17.38 6.85
C TYR A 176 -1.11 17.46 7.49
N TYR A 177 -1.66 16.33 7.88
CA TYR A 177 -2.82 16.29 8.76
C TYR A 177 -2.48 16.85 10.15
N PRO A 178 -3.47 17.31 10.91
CA PRO A 178 -3.22 17.78 12.28
C PRO A 178 -2.52 16.72 13.13
N PRO A 179 -1.57 17.07 14.00
CA PRO A 179 -0.90 16.10 14.87
C PRO A 179 -1.83 15.30 15.80
N SER A 180 -3.04 15.80 16.03
CA SER A 180 -4.10 15.12 16.79
C SER A 180 -4.81 14.04 15.97
N ASP A 181 -4.70 14.07 14.63
CA ASP A 181 -5.34 13.13 13.71
C ASP A 181 -4.43 12.89 12.49
N PRO A 182 -3.25 12.26 12.70
CA PRO A 182 -2.24 12.10 11.65
C PRO A 182 -2.65 11.02 10.64
N GLY A 183 -2.43 11.30 9.36
CA GLY A 183 -2.54 10.31 8.31
C GLY A 183 -1.38 9.31 8.34
N SER A 184 -1.50 8.20 7.59
CA SER A 184 -0.48 7.14 7.55
C SER A 184 0.91 7.64 7.14
N ALA A 185 1.00 8.63 6.24
CA ALA A 185 2.28 9.23 5.86
C ALA A 185 2.86 10.10 6.99
N ASP A 186 2.00 10.83 7.72
CA ASP A 186 2.42 11.63 8.87
C ASP A 186 2.99 10.75 9.98
N LEU A 187 2.39 9.58 10.22
CA LEU A 187 2.91 8.60 11.19
C LEU A 187 4.35 8.17 10.87
N CYS A 188 4.68 7.93 9.59
CA CYS A 188 6.05 7.63 9.16
C CYS A 188 6.99 8.81 9.46
N LEU A 189 6.56 10.04 9.14
CA LEU A 189 7.37 11.25 9.33
C LEU A 189 7.54 11.63 10.80
N MET A 190 6.51 11.49 11.63
CA MET A 190 6.58 11.79 13.07
C MET A 190 7.56 10.89 13.83
N LYS A 191 7.88 9.72 13.28
CA LYS A 191 8.84 8.77 13.86
C LYS A 191 10.20 8.80 13.17
N ASP A 192 10.34 9.51 12.05
CA ASP A 192 11.60 9.64 11.32
C ASP A 192 12.38 10.89 11.77
N PRO A 193 13.71 10.79 11.92
CA PRO A 193 14.55 11.94 12.31
C PRO A 193 14.44 13.14 11.36
N ALA A 194 14.17 12.92 10.07
CA ALA A 194 13.99 14.00 9.10
C ALA A 194 12.68 14.77 9.33
N GLY A 195 11.64 14.10 9.82
CA GLY A 195 10.34 14.69 10.09
C GLY A 195 9.68 15.32 8.86
N HIS A 196 8.62 16.06 9.09
CA HIS A 196 7.89 16.79 8.03
C HIS A 196 8.76 17.88 7.37
N GLU A 197 9.64 18.54 8.14
CA GLU A 197 10.52 19.57 7.61
C GLU A 197 11.52 19.00 6.61
N GLY A 198 12.22 17.93 6.96
CA GLY A 198 13.18 17.26 6.08
C GLY A 198 12.49 16.70 4.83
N PHE A 199 11.32 16.09 4.97
CA PHE A 199 10.48 15.63 3.86
C PHE A 199 10.12 16.78 2.92
N THR A 200 9.59 17.89 3.44
CA THR A 200 9.21 19.06 2.62
C THR A 200 10.41 19.61 1.85
N ARG A 201 11.54 19.78 2.54
CA ARG A 201 12.78 20.26 1.93
C ARG A 201 13.25 19.36 0.77
N GLN A 202 13.13 18.05 0.97
CA GLN A 202 13.48 17.05 -0.05
C GLN A 202 12.56 17.14 -1.26
N LEU A 203 11.25 17.26 -1.08
CA LEU A 203 10.30 17.41 -2.18
C LEU A 203 10.57 18.66 -3.02
N VAL A 204 10.82 19.80 -2.35
CA VAL A 204 11.15 21.05 -3.05
C VAL A 204 12.44 20.90 -3.85
N ARG A 205 13.51 20.34 -3.26
CA ARG A 205 14.76 20.07 -3.98
C ARG A 205 14.55 19.17 -5.19
N ALA A 206 13.83 18.06 -5.01
CA ALA A 206 13.55 17.11 -6.08
C ALA A 206 12.79 17.78 -7.24
N ALA A 207 11.80 18.60 -6.93
CA ALA A 207 11.04 19.35 -7.93
C ALA A 207 11.93 20.33 -8.72
N LEU A 208 12.81 21.09 -8.05
CA LEU A 208 13.74 22.01 -8.69
C LEU A 208 14.75 21.28 -9.59
N VAL A 209 15.32 20.18 -9.12
CA VAL A 209 16.25 19.36 -9.90
C VAL A 209 15.58 18.76 -11.15
N ARG A 210 14.36 18.23 -11.00
CA ARG A 210 13.60 17.74 -12.17
C ARG A 210 13.30 18.83 -13.17
N HIS A 211 12.92 20.03 -12.69
CA HIS A 211 12.68 21.19 -13.57
C HIS A 211 13.92 21.57 -14.35
N ALA A 212 15.06 21.73 -13.67
CA ALA A 212 16.34 22.06 -14.32
C ALA A 212 16.78 21.02 -15.36
N ARG A 213 16.61 19.72 -15.05
CA ARG A 213 16.93 18.64 -16.01
C ARG A 213 16.06 18.68 -17.27
N ARG A 214 14.77 19.02 -17.16
CA ARG A 214 13.87 19.17 -18.31
C ARG A 214 14.30 20.32 -19.19
N GLN A 215 14.61 21.48 -18.60
CA GLN A 215 15.08 22.65 -19.36
C GLN A 215 16.44 22.45 -20.05
N ALA A 216 17.27 21.56 -19.52
CA ALA A 216 18.57 21.25 -20.15
C ALA A 216 18.45 20.21 -21.30
N ALA A 217 17.30 19.54 -21.42
CA ALA A 217 17.03 18.54 -22.45
C ALA A 217 16.27 19.11 -23.68
N ASP A 218 15.69 20.31 -23.54
CA ASP A 218 15.05 21.10 -24.58
C ASP A 218 16.09 22.04 -25.25
#